data_c0803369020483e4964157af10c92dd1
#
_entry.id   c0803369020483e4964157af10c92dd1
#
_cell.length_a   1.000
_cell.length_b   1.000
_cell.length_c   1.000
_cell.angle_alpha   90.00
_cell.angle_beta   90.00
_cell.angle_gamma   90.00
#
_symmetry.space_group_name_H-M   'P 1'
#
loop_
_entity.id
_entity.type
_entity.pdbx_description
1 polymer ?
#
loop_
_entity_poly.entity_id
_entity_poly.type
_entity_poly.pdbx_seq_one_letter_code
_entity_poly.pdbx_strand_id
1 'polypeptide(L)'
;MSKEKAIPIILAKEEELQRPLLQKDFECVKTSDNSVGIRVIWRLWGSFNNMIDELGLKKHDCFYKPNSCNYIPHNEVMEYIKFVCNDVKEQNKNIVSYSDFKDIEITKIIRHCKKDNTTLNNIVNLYGCELQQAGIGMNHKFEDGEYTVSKYEYDFSSFLRDNGFKYGKTYFRNVYYKKLDKEYTGNMNCDYKIDFGNKTIYIELAGILGNKEHQEAYRNNIPIKSKSKEEYRQKLNQKREIFERNNLEYYILLPDEMNEDNYKRIFKKYLKEVA
;
A
#
# COMPACT_ATOMS: atom_id res chain seq x y z
N MET A 1 -34.22 -28.38 -7.09
CA MET A 1 -34.98 -27.18 -7.50
C MET A 1 -34.43 -26.73 -8.84
N SER A 2 -35.29 -26.42 -9.81
CA SER A 2 -34.92 -25.80 -11.10
C SER A 2 -35.11 -24.27 -11.06
N LYS A 3 -34.69 -23.55 -12.11
CA LYS A 3 -34.89 -22.09 -12.21
C LYS A 3 -36.38 -21.73 -12.19
N GLU A 4 -37.19 -22.46 -12.95
CA GLU A 4 -38.65 -22.23 -13.07
C GLU A 4 -39.36 -22.28 -11.72
N LYS A 5 -38.91 -23.14 -10.80
CA LYS A 5 -39.44 -23.25 -9.44
C LYS A 5 -38.85 -22.19 -8.48
N ALA A 6 -37.61 -21.78 -8.71
CA ALA A 6 -36.91 -20.82 -7.82
C ALA A 6 -37.33 -19.36 -8.07
N ILE A 7 -37.59 -19.00 -9.34
CA ILE A 7 -37.92 -17.63 -9.75
C ILE A 7 -39.14 -17.06 -9.01
N PRO A 8 -40.31 -17.73 -8.99
CA PRO A 8 -41.49 -17.21 -8.29
C PRO A 8 -41.23 -16.95 -6.80
N ILE A 9 -40.45 -17.83 -6.14
CA ILE A 9 -40.13 -17.70 -4.71
C ILE A 9 -39.22 -16.49 -4.47
N ILE A 10 -38.26 -16.24 -5.36
CA ILE A 10 -37.35 -15.10 -5.27
C ILE A 10 -38.11 -13.78 -5.49
N LEU A 11 -38.98 -13.71 -6.48
CA LEU A 11 -39.79 -12.54 -6.75
C LEU A 11 -40.76 -12.23 -5.61
N ALA A 12 -41.46 -13.26 -5.08
CA ALA A 12 -42.31 -13.09 -3.91
C ALA A 12 -41.54 -12.56 -2.68
N LYS A 13 -40.30 -12.99 -2.53
CA LYS A 13 -39.45 -12.49 -1.42
C LYS A 13 -39.04 -11.02 -1.61
N GLU A 14 -38.81 -10.58 -2.85
CA GLU A 14 -38.52 -9.14 -3.12
C GLU A 14 -39.76 -8.30 -2.81
N GLU A 15 -40.94 -8.76 -3.23
CA GLU A 15 -42.22 -8.10 -2.96
C GLU A 15 -42.52 -8.04 -1.45
N GLU A 16 -42.29 -9.12 -0.71
CA GLU A 16 -42.40 -9.14 0.76
C GLU A 16 -41.52 -8.14 1.45
N LEU A 17 -40.24 -8.05 1.02
CA LEU A 17 -39.25 -7.21 1.68
C LEU A 17 -39.35 -5.71 1.30
N GLN A 18 -40.09 -5.36 0.24
CA GLN A 18 -40.27 -3.99 -0.27
C GLN A 18 -38.92 -3.23 -0.43
N ARG A 19 -37.85 -3.95 -0.70
CA ARG A 19 -36.48 -3.43 -0.93
C ARG A 19 -35.68 -4.39 -1.83
N PRO A 20 -34.59 -3.92 -2.45
CA PRO A 20 -33.69 -4.78 -3.21
C PRO A 20 -33.21 -5.97 -2.35
N LEU A 21 -33.16 -7.14 -2.97
CA LEU A 21 -32.70 -8.36 -2.34
C LEU A 21 -31.20 -8.30 -2.02
N LEU A 22 -30.83 -8.93 -0.92
CA LEU A 22 -29.46 -9.08 -0.47
C LEU A 22 -29.10 -10.56 -0.37
N GLN A 23 -27.84 -10.87 -0.57
CA GLN A 23 -27.35 -12.25 -0.43
C GLN A 23 -27.72 -12.85 0.95
N LYS A 24 -27.64 -12.05 2.03
CA LYS A 24 -27.99 -12.46 3.39
C LYS A 24 -29.45 -12.90 3.55
N ASP A 25 -30.35 -12.44 2.69
CA ASP A 25 -31.77 -12.82 2.76
C ASP A 25 -31.97 -14.30 2.37
N PHE A 26 -30.94 -14.93 1.81
CA PHE A 26 -30.88 -16.33 1.39
C PHE A 26 -29.84 -17.14 2.18
N GLU A 27 -29.03 -16.50 3.00
CA GLU A 27 -28.09 -17.16 3.90
C GLU A 27 -28.85 -17.82 5.06
N CYS A 28 -28.41 -19.01 5.46
CA CYS A 28 -29.06 -19.82 6.51
C CYS A 28 -30.48 -20.31 6.19
N VAL A 29 -31.02 -20.05 5.00
CA VAL A 29 -32.30 -20.54 4.56
C VAL A 29 -32.14 -21.98 4.03
N LYS A 30 -32.87 -22.93 4.61
CA LYS A 30 -32.98 -24.28 4.06
C LYS A 30 -33.90 -24.24 2.85
N THR A 31 -33.41 -24.76 1.72
CA THR A 31 -34.24 -24.85 0.50
C THR A 31 -35.39 -25.83 0.72
N SER A 32 -36.57 -25.39 0.39
CA SER A 32 -37.82 -26.18 0.41
C SER A 32 -38.70 -25.79 -0.79
N ASP A 33 -39.90 -26.32 -0.88
CA ASP A 33 -40.84 -25.95 -1.95
C ASP A 33 -41.24 -24.47 -1.90
N ASN A 34 -41.18 -23.83 -0.73
CA ASN A 34 -41.57 -22.44 -0.51
C ASN A 34 -40.39 -21.52 -0.16
N SER A 35 -39.14 -22.00 -0.25
CA SER A 35 -37.94 -21.21 0.09
C SER A 35 -36.74 -21.59 -0.74
N VAL A 36 -35.93 -20.59 -1.07
CA VAL A 36 -34.67 -20.74 -1.83
C VAL A 36 -33.48 -20.33 -0.95
N GLY A 37 -32.55 -21.26 -0.77
CA GLY A 37 -31.28 -20.93 -0.07
C GLY A 37 -30.20 -20.46 -1.04
N ILE A 38 -29.22 -19.73 -0.52
CA ILE A 38 -28.11 -19.15 -1.31
C ILE A 38 -27.34 -20.17 -2.15
N ARG A 39 -27.19 -21.42 -1.67
CA ARG A 39 -26.49 -22.48 -2.42
C ARG A 39 -27.22 -22.88 -3.70
N VAL A 40 -28.57 -22.80 -3.71
CA VAL A 40 -29.37 -23.05 -4.91
C VAL A 40 -29.18 -21.92 -5.91
N ILE A 41 -29.16 -20.68 -5.45
CA ILE A 41 -28.86 -19.49 -6.29
C ILE A 41 -27.52 -19.67 -6.99
N TRP A 42 -26.46 -19.97 -6.23
CA TRP A 42 -25.13 -20.18 -6.82
C TRP A 42 -25.10 -21.33 -7.85
N ARG A 43 -25.78 -22.40 -7.55
CA ARG A 43 -25.86 -23.54 -8.49
C ARG A 43 -26.60 -23.21 -9.78
N LEU A 44 -27.67 -22.42 -9.71
CA LEU A 44 -28.54 -22.13 -10.86
C LEU A 44 -28.04 -20.94 -11.70
N TRP A 45 -27.41 -19.95 -11.07
CA TRP A 45 -26.97 -18.70 -11.71
C TRP A 45 -25.45 -18.45 -11.62
N GLY A 46 -24.70 -19.28 -10.95
CA GLY A 46 -23.27 -19.11 -10.72
C GLY A 46 -22.94 -18.07 -9.66
N SER A 47 -23.72 -16.98 -9.55
CA SER A 47 -23.57 -15.97 -8.52
C SER A 47 -24.92 -15.32 -8.18
N PHE A 48 -24.95 -14.63 -7.02
CA PHE A 48 -26.12 -13.84 -6.62
C PHE A 48 -26.37 -12.66 -7.58
N ASN A 49 -25.30 -11.99 -8.02
CA ASN A 49 -25.43 -10.87 -8.95
C ASN A 49 -25.97 -11.30 -10.32
N ASN A 50 -25.53 -12.44 -10.84
CA ASN A 50 -26.07 -12.98 -12.09
C ASN A 50 -27.59 -13.28 -12.00
N MET A 51 -28.04 -13.76 -10.84
CA MET A 51 -29.46 -13.93 -10.58
C MET A 51 -30.21 -12.59 -10.62
N ILE A 52 -29.71 -11.57 -9.94
CA ILE A 52 -30.32 -10.23 -9.93
C ILE A 52 -30.40 -9.68 -11.36
N ASP A 53 -29.30 -9.80 -12.14
CA ASP A 53 -29.26 -9.34 -13.53
C ASP A 53 -30.21 -10.09 -14.46
N GLU A 54 -30.24 -11.42 -14.38
CA GLU A 54 -31.11 -12.26 -15.21
C GLU A 54 -32.60 -12.04 -14.91
N LEU A 55 -32.93 -11.77 -13.65
CA LEU A 55 -34.32 -11.50 -13.23
C LEU A 55 -34.74 -10.05 -13.39
N GLY A 56 -33.85 -9.16 -13.83
CA GLY A 56 -34.12 -7.73 -13.96
C GLY A 56 -34.45 -7.04 -12.64
N LEU A 57 -33.97 -7.60 -11.51
CA LEU A 57 -34.25 -7.08 -10.19
C LEU A 57 -33.37 -5.84 -9.90
N LYS A 58 -33.87 -4.95 -9.05
CA LYS A 58 -33.15 -3.78 -8.65
C LYS A 58 -31.92 -4.17 -7.84
N LYS A 59 -30.74 -3.79 -8.33
CA LYS A 59 -29.50 -3.93 -7.55
C LYS A 59 -29.54 -3.02 -6.35
N HIS A 60 -29.09 -3.55 -5.23
CA HIS A 60 -28.85 -2.70 -4.07
C HIS A 60 -27.70 -1.72 -4.40
N ASP A 61 -27.91 -0.44 -4.18
CA ASP A 61 -26.94 0.60 -4.49
C ASP A 61 -25.63 0.55 -3.67
N CYS A 62 -25.49 -0.49 -2.84
CA CYS A 62 -24.42 -0.61 -1.87
C CYS A 62 -23.69 -1.93 -1.98
N PHE A 63 -22.37 -1.85 -2.03
CA PHE A 63 -21.46 -2.98 -1.82
C PHE A 63 -21.45 -3.47 -0.35
N TYR A 64 -22.18 -2.82 0.55
CA TYR A 64 -22.21 -3.12 1.98
C TYR A 64 -23.60 -3.53 2.45
N LYS A 65 -23.62 -4.44 3.43
CA LYS A 65 -24.83 -4.84 4.14
C LYS A 65 -25.51 -3.59 4.71
N PRO A 66 -26.78 -3.29 4.36
CA PRO A 66 -27.45 -2.06 4.81
C PRO A 66 -27.59 -1.90 6.31
N ASN A 67 -27.41 -2.98 7.06
CA ASN A 67 -27.48 -3.02 8.52
C ASN A 67 -26.09 -3.02 9.20
N SER A 68 -25.01 -2.80 8.46
CA SER A 68 -23.76 -2.49 9.13
C SER A 68 -23.85 -1.03 9.57
N CYS A 69 -23.52 -0.75 10.82
CA CYS A 69 -23.38 0.61 11.38
C CYS A 69 -22.36 1.50 10.62
N ASN A 70 -21.85 1.02 9.50
CA ASN A 70 -20.80 1.61 8.67
C ASN A 70 -21.23 1.84 7.21
N TYR A 71 -22.54 1.85 6.93
CA TYR A 71 -23.01 2.19 5.59
C TYR A 71 -22.94 3.70 5.37
N ILE A 72 -22.24 4.10 4.30
CA ILE A 72 -22.15 5.48 3.87
C ILE A 72 -22.70 5.55 2.44
N PRO A 73 -23.68 6.41 2.15
CA PRO A 73 -24.19 6.65 0.79
C PRO A 73 -23.07 7.05 -0.18
N HIS A 74 -23.19 6.64 -1.43
CA HIS A 74 -22.17 6.90 -2.44
C HIS A 74 -21.90 8.40 -2.64
N ASN A 75 -22.95 9.19 -2.72
CA ASN A 75 -22.87 10.65 -2.84
C ASN A 75 -22.14 11.29 -1.66
N GLU A 76 -22.36 10.81 -0.44
CA GLU A 76 -21.66 11.31 0.75
C GLU A 76 -20.15 11.00 0.69
N VAL A 77 -19.74 9.85 0.15
CA VAL A 77 -18.33 9.53 -0.05
C VAL A 77 -17.70 10.47 -1.08
N MET A 78 -18.39 10.79 -2.17
CA MET A 78 -17.88 11.71 -3.19
C MET A 78 -17.74 13.14 -2.67
N GLU A 79 -18.74 13.64 -1.93
CA GLU A 79 -18.65 14.95 -1.25
C GLU A 79 -17.55 14.98 -0.19
N TYR A 80 -17.33 13.89 0.53
CA TYR A 80 -16.24 13.79 1.48
C TYR A 80 -14.87 13.86 0.80
N ILE A 81 -14.65 13.19 -0.34
CA ILE A 81 -13.39 13.30 -1.10
C ILE A 81 -13.16 14.76 -1.52
N LYS A 82 -14.20 15.44 -2.02
CA LYS A 82 -14.14 16.85 -2.38
C LYS A 82 -13.79 17.75 -1.20
N PHE A 83 -14.42 17.51 -0.05
CA PHE A 83 -14.13 18.21 1.20
C PHE A 83 -12.65 18.07 1.59
N VAL A 84 -12.11 16.84 1.61
CA VAL A 84 -10.69 16.58 1.93
C VAL A 84 -9.75 17.30 0.96
N CYS A 85 -10.06 17.29 -0.34
CA CYS A 85 -9.26 18.02 -1.33
C CYS A 85 -9.26 19.54 -1.08
N ASN A 86 -10.40 20.10 -0.70
CA ASN A 86 -10.50 21.52 -0.39
C ASN A 86 -9.74 21.89 0.89
N ASP A 87 -9.87 21.10 1.95
CA ASP A 87 -9.13 21.28 3.21
C ASP A 87 -7.61 21.30 3.00
N VAL A 88 -7.11 20.35 2.18
CA VAL A 88 -5.69 20.30 1.82
C VAL A 88 -5.25 21.55 1.06
N LYS A 89 -6.09 22.08 0.15
CA LYS A 89 -5.78 23.32 -0.59
C LYS A 89 -5.79 24.56 0.31
N GLU A 90 -6.69 24.64 1.27
CA GLU A 90 -6.72 25.72 2.26
C GLU A 90 -5.43 25.76 3.10
N GLN A 91 -4.76 24.61 3.26
CA GLN A 91 -3.44 24.52 3.87
C GLN A 91 -2.28 24.84 2.90
N ASN A 92 -2.55 25.42 1.73
CA ASN A 92 -1.58 25.68 0.64
C ASN A 92 -0.81 24.44 0.17
N LYS A 93 -1.48 23.28 0.18
CA LYS A 93 -0.97 22.00 -0.35
C LYS A 93 -1.80 21.58 -1.54
N ASN A 94 -1.25 20.73 -2.38
CA ASN A 94 -1.96 20.11 -3.51
C ASN A 94 -1.87 18.58 -3.52
N ILE A 95 -1.25 18.00 -2.50
CA ILE A 95 -1.07 16.55 -2.36
C ILE A 95 -1.95 16.04 -1.22
N VAL A 96 -2.90 15.17 -1.55
CA VAL A 96 -3.76 14.47 -0.61
C VAL A 96 -3.14 13.13 -0.28
N SER A 97 -2.96 12.84 1.00
CA SER A 97 -2.49 11.54 1.50
C SER A 97 -3.64 10.66 1.96
N TYR A 98 -3.41 9.35 2.06
CA TYR A 98 -4.42 8.45 2.62
C TYR A 98 -4.75 8.77 4.09
N SER A 99 -3.84 9.39 4.82
CA SER A 99 -4.04 9.82 6.22
C SER A 99 -4.93 11.06 6.35
N ASP A 100 -5.20 11.79 5.27
CA ASP A 100 -6.10 12.94 5.29
C ASP A 100 -7.57 12.48 5.31
N PHE A 101 -7.84 11.25 4.87
CA PHE A 101 -9.16 10.62 4.95
C PHE A 101 -9.39 10.01 6.34
N LYS A 102 -9.72 10.84 7.34
CA LYS A 102 -9.80 10.44 8.74
C LYS A 102 -11.15 9.81 9.12
N ASP A 103 -12.25 10.27 8.48
CA ASP A 103 -13.61 9.93 8.90
C ASP A 103 -14.17 8.70 8.17
N ILE A 104 -13.61 8.38 7.00
CA ILE A 104 -14.03 7.21 6.21
C ILE A 104 -12.82 6.35 5.88
N GLU A 105 -12.91 5.05 6.19
CA GLU A 105 -11.85 4.10 5.83
C GLU A 105 -11.55 4.12 4.34
N ILE A 106 -10.28 4.27 3.99
CA ILE A 106 -9.80 4.38 2.61
C ILE A 106 -10.25 3.20 1.72
N THR A 107 -10.36 2.00 2.29
CA THR A 107 -10.85 0.82 1.57
C THR A 107 -12.31 0.97 1.12
N LYS A 108 -13.13 1.68 1.89
CA LYS A 108 -14.50 2.01 1.55
C LYS A 108 -14.53 3.04 0.41
N ILE A 109 -13.73 4.09 0.53
CA ILE A 109 -13.61 5.13 -0.50
C ILE A 109 -13.18 4.52 -1.85
N ILE A 110 -12.14 3.68 -1.87
CA ILE A 110 -11.65 3.00 -3.08
C ILE A 110 -12.75 2.13 -3.72
N ARG A 111 -13.59 1.46 -2.92
CA ARG A 111 -14.70 0.67 -3.46
C ARG A 111 -15.78 1.53 -4.10
N HIS A 112 -16.08 2.70 -3.53
CA HIS A 112 -17.02 3.64 -4.15
C HIS A 112 -16.47 4.21 -5.46
N CYS A 113 -15.18 4.52 -5.55
CA CYS A 113 -14.54 4.93 -6.81
C CYS A 113 -14.67 3.86 -7.90
N LYS A 114 -14.47 2.58 -7.54
CA LYS A 114 -14.62 1.44 -8.48
C LYS A 114 -16.05 1.29 -9.01
N LYS A 115 -17.06 1.69 -8.24
CA LYS A 115 -18.47 1.69 -8.69
C LYS A 115 -18.67 2.58 -9.92
N ASP A 116 -17.95 3.70 -9.99
CA ASP A 116 -17.99 4.64 -11.13
C ASP A 116 -16.93 4.30 -12.21
N ASN A 117 -16.37 3.09 -12.20
CA ASN A 117 -15.29 2.67 -13.09
C ASN A 117 -14.09 3.65 -13.08
N THR A 118 -13.83 4.27 -11.93
CA THR A 118 -12.74 5.22 -11.76
C THR A 118 -11.83 4.83 -10.58
N THR A 119 -10.78 5.62 -10.36
CA THR A 119 -9.85 5.45 -9.24
C THR A 119 -9.92 6.66 -8.32
N LEU A 120 -9.55 6.50 -7.05
CA LEU A 120 -9.44 7.62 -6.13
C LEU A 120 -8.49 8.69 -6.66
N ASN A 121 -7.39 8.28 -7.28
CA ASN A 121 -6.44 9.22 -7.91
C ASN A 121 -7.12 10.09 -8.98
N ASN A 122 -7.94 9.50 -9.86
CA ASN A 122 -8.65 10.25 -10.88
C ASN A 122 -9.63 11.26 -10.27
N ILE A 123 -10.35 10.88 -9.20
CA ILE A 123 -11.30 11.78 -8.53
C ILE A 123 -10.56 12.93 -7.83
N VAL A 124 -9.48 12.63 -7.12
CA VAL A 124 -8.64 13.65 -6.45
C VAL A 124 -8.07 14.63 -7.48
N ASN A 125 -7.63 14.13 -8.66
CA ASN A 125 -7.13 14.96 -9.76
C ASN A 125 -8.22 15.86 -10.34
N LEU A 126 -9.48 15.42 -10.44
CA LEU A 126 -10.61 16.26 -10.86
C LEU A 126 -10.80 17.47 -9.95
N TYR A 127 -10.49 17.33 -8.67
CA TYR A 127 -10.49 18.43 -7.71
C TYR A 127 -9.16 19.20 -7.64
N GLY A 128 -8.24 19.00 -8.60
CA GLY A 128 -6.98 19.74 -8.71
C GLY A 128 -5.99 19.44 -7.60
N CYS A 129 -6.04 18.23 -7.04
CA CYS A 129 -5.06 17.69 -6.11
C CYS A 129 -4.39 16.46 -6.71
N GLU A 130 -3.23 16.09 -6.18
CA GLU A 130 -2.56 14.83 -6.49
C GLU A 130 -2.74 13.86 -5.31
N LEU A 131 -3.03 12.59 -5.60
CA LEU A 131 -3.11 11.57 -4.55
C LEU A 131 -1.72 11.00 -4.27
N GLN A 132 -1.27 11.07 -3.03
CA GLN A 132 -0.10 10.34 -2.58
C GLN A 132 -0.35 8.83 -2.71
N GLN A 133 0.52 8.13 -3.40
CA GLN A 133 0.34 6.68 -3.62
C GLN A 133 0.42 5.91 -2.30
N ALA A 134 -0.50 4.95 -2.11
CA ALA A 134 -0.57 4.12 -0.91
C ALA A 134 0.69 3.27 -0.72
N GLY A 135 1.15 3.17 0.51
CA GLY A 135 2.29 2.34 0.89
C GLY A 135 3.66 2.88 0.51
N ILE A 136 3.69 4.02 -0.14
CA ILE A 136 4.89 4.78 -0.44
C ILE A 136 4.84 6.01 0.47
N GLY A 137 5.79 6.13 1.39
CA GLY A 137 5.90 7.26 2.32
C GLY A 137 5.96 8.62 1.62
N MET A 138 6.60 9.60 2.20
CA MET A 138 6.75 10.93 1.57
C MET A 138 7.43 10.81 0.20
N ASN A 139 6.63 10.87 -0.88
CA ASN A 139 7.16 11.02 -2.22
C ASN A 139 7.78 12.41 -2.36
N HIS A 140 9.05 12.47 -2.69
CA HIS A 140 9.73 13.73 -2.96
C HIS A 140 10.60 13.59 -4.20
N LYS A 141 10.54 14.60 -5.07
CA LYS A 141 11.40 14.72 -6.24
C LYS A 141 12.29 15.95 -6.07
N PHE A 142 13.59 15.71 -5.99
CA PHE A 142 14.58 16.79 -5.96
C PHE A 142 14.76 17.42 -7.34
N GLU A 143 15.30 18.63 -7.40
CA GLU A 143 15.49 19.39 -8.65
C GLU A 143 16.38 18.66 -9.68
N ASP A 144 17.36 17.86 -9.23
CA ASP A 144 18.24 17.06 -10.08
C ASP A 144 17.62 15.73 -10.56
N GLY A 145 16.33 15.51 -10.27
CA GLY A 145 15.56 14.36 -10.72
C GLY A 145 15.63 13.16 -9.79
N GLU A 146 16.35 13.21 -8.66
CA GLU A 146 16.26 12.15 -7.67
C GLU A 146 14.84 12.06 -7.11
N TYR A 147 14.36 10.82 -6.93
CA TYR A 147 13.04 10.53 -6.39
C TYR A 147 13.14 9.63 -5.18
N THR A 148 12.56 10.07 -4.05
CA THR A 148 12.50 9.32 -2.80
C THR A 148 11.06 8.90 -2.49
N VAL A 149 10.87 7.73 -1.90
CA VAL A 149 9.55 7.13 -1.64
C VAL A 149 9.23 6.99 -0.15
N SER A 150 10.15 7.41 0.71
CA SER A 150 9.95 7.39 2.16
C SER A 150 10.62 8.60 2.83
N LYS A 151 10.15 8.93 4.05
CA LYS A 151 10.80 9.98 4.86
C LYS A 151 12.26 9.65 5.15
N TYR A 152 12.58 8.39 5.44
CA TYR A 152 13.95 7.96 5.69
C TYR A 152 14.88 8.19 4.50
N GLU A 153 14.40 7.87 3.30
CA GLU A 153 15.15 8.14 2.07
C GLU A 153 15.30 9.64 1.82
N TYR A 154 14.24 10.42 2.03
CA TYR A 154 14.29 11.88 1.91
C TYR A 154 15.32 12.49 2.87
N ASP A 155 15.24 12.14 4.16
CA ASP A 155 16.15 12.65 5.19
C ASP A 155 17.61 12.27 4.87
N PHE A 156 17.85 11.03 4.42
CA PHE A 156 19.20 10.58 4.07
C PHE A 156 19.73 11.24 2.80
N SER A 157 18.89 11.38 1.75
CA SER A 157 19.29 12.11 0.52
C SER A 157 19.57 13.59 0.80
N SER A 158 18.78 14.23 1.67
CA SER A 158 19.03 15.60 2.12
C SER A 158 20.38 15.70 2.86
N PHE A 159 20.63 14.80 3.80
CA PHE A 159 21.92 14.72 4.49
C PHE A 159 23.10 14.57 3.51
N LEU A 160 22.99 13.72 2.49
CA LEU A 160 24.03 13.55 1.48
C LEU A 160 24.32 14.87 0.75
N ARG A 161 23.26 15.58 0.33
CA ARG A 161 23.36 16.86 -0.38
C ARG A 161 23.98 17.96 0.47
N ASP A 162 23.54 18.07 1.72
CA ASP A 162 24.06 19.05 2.68
C ASP A 162 25.58 18.83 2.96
N ASN A 163 26.05 17.59 2.76
CA ASN A 163 27.47 17.23 2.87
C ASN A 163 28.21 17.18 1.52
N GLY A 164 27.64 17.79 0.46
CA GLY A 164 28.31 18.02 -0.82
C GLY A 164 28.25 16.84 -1.80
N PHE A 165 27.56 15.77 -1.47
CA PHE A 165 27.35 14.65 -2.39
C PHE A 165 26.34 15.01 -3.48
N LYS A 166 26.54 14.48 -4.71
CA LYS A 166 25.74 14.79 -5.89
C LYS A 166 25.11 13.50 -6.45
N TYR A 167 23.78 13.49 -6.58
CA TYR A 167 23.05 12.39 -7.20
C TYR A 167 23.51 12.12 -8.62
N GLY A 168 23.67 10.84 -8.96
CA GLY A 168 24.17 10.42 -10.27
C GLY A 168 25.66 10.65 -10.50
N LYS A 169 26.41 11.23 -9.53
CA LYS A 169 27.87 11.46 -9.61
C LYS A 169 28.61 10.78 -8.47
N THR A 170 28.34 11.19 -7.22
CA THR A 170 29.01 10.68 -6.03
C THR A 170 28.12 9.75 -5.21
N TYR A 171 26.82 9.75 -5.46
CA TYR A 171 25.93 8.71 -4.97
C TYR A 171 24.84 8.33 -5.99
N PHE A 172 24.37 7.10 -5.88
CA PHE A 172 23.39 6.49 -6.76
C PHE A 172 22.34 5.77 -5.93
N ARG A 173 21.11 5.72 -6.41
CA ARG A 173 20.01 5.01 -5.77
C ARG A 173 19.58 3.78 -6.56
N ASN A 174 18.93 2.87 -5.87
CA ASN A 174 18.30 1.69 -6.47
C ASN A 174 19.27 0.86 -7.32
N VAL A 175 20.48 0.63 -6.82
CA VAL A 175 21.49 -0.15 -7.51
C VAL A 175 21.15 -1.64 -7.47
N TYR A 176 20.92 -2.26 -8.63
CA TYR A 176 20.56 -3.67 -8.70
C TYR A 176 21.65 -4.58 -8.16
N TYR A 177 21.29 -5.50 -7.26
CA TYR A 177 22.24 -6.49 -6.72
C TYR A 177 22.86 -7.38 -7.79
N LYS A 178 22.17 -7.69 -8.89
CA LYS A 178 22.74 -8.40 -10.05
C LYS A 178 23.93 -7.70 -10.73
N LYS A 179 24.13 -6.41 -10.45
CA LYS A 179 25.32 -5.67 -10.90
C LYS A 179 26.49 -5.81 -9.91
N LEU A 180 26.21 -6.18 -8.68
CA LEU A 180 27.17 -6.36 -7.60
C LEU A 180 27.59 -7.81 -7.45
N ASP A 181 26.68 -8.72 -7.78
CA ASP A 181 26.84 -10.15 -7.60
C ASP A 181 26.34 -10.88 -8.85
N LYS A 182 27.25 -11.55 -9.57
CA LYS A 182 26.94 -12.28 -10.80
C LYS A 182 26.10 -13.54 -10.58
N GLU A 183 26.13 -14.09 -9.37
CA GLU A 183 25.34 -15.27 -9.01
C GLU A 183 23.92 -14.91 -8.60
N TYR A 184 23.65 -13.62 -8.32
CA TYR A 184 22.32 -13.17 -7.93
C TYR A 184 21.44 -12.90 -9.15
N THR A 185 20.38 -13.69 -9.31
CA THR A 185 19.43 -13.59 -10.44
C THR A 185 18.14 -12.82 -10.11
N GLY A 186 17.96 -12.40 -8.85
CA GLY A 186 16.77 -11.68 -8.41
C GLY A 186 16.72 -10.20 -8.87
N ASN A 187 15.68 -9.51 -8.49
CA ASN A 187 15.41 -8.11 -8.86
C ASN A 187 15.50 -7.14 -7.66
N MET A 188 16.14 -7.51 -6.54
CA MET A 188 16.32 -6.57 -5.43
C MET A 188 17.34 -5.51 -5.79
N ASN A 189 17.16 -4.34 -5.18
CA ASN A 189 18.06 -3.18 -5.29
C ASN A 189 18.62 -2.84 -3.91
N CYS A 190 19.85 -2.30 -3.90
CA CYS A 190 20.39 -1.56 -2.79
C CYS A 190 19.85 -0.12 -2.81
N ASP A 191 19.48 0.44 -1.65
CA ASP A 191 18.91 1.78 -1.59
C ASP A 191 19.91 2.85 -2.04
N TYR A 192 21.15 2.78 -1.56
CA TYR A 192 22.21 3.73 -1.91
C TYR A 192 23.55 3.06 -2.16
N LYS A 193 24.26 3.53 -3.17
CA LYS A 193 25.69 3.37 -3.40
C LYS A 193 26.34 4.75 -3.31
N ILE A 194 27.38 4.90 -2.50
CA ILE A 194 28.05 6.18 -2.24
C ILE A 194 29.54 6.01 -2.51
N ASP A 195 30.08 6.85 -3.39
CA ASP A 195 31.47 6.84 -3.82
C ASP A 195 32.25 7.97 -3.13
N PHE A 196 33.29 7.61 -2.36
CA PHE A 196 34.21 8.52 -1.67
C PHE A 196 35.54 8.70 -2.43
N GLY A 197 35.53 8.45 -3.73
CA GLY A 197 36.75 8.50 -4.55
C GLY A 197 37.49 7.16 -4.60
N ASN A 198 38.19 6.80 -3.56
CA ASN A 198 38.91 5.53 -3.46
C ASN A 198 38.11 4.40 -2.84
N LYS A 199 36.98 4.69 -2.22
CA LYS A 199 36.10 3.72 -1.56
C LYS A 199 34.65 3.90 -1.95
N THR A 200 33.93 2.81 -1.98
CA THR A 200 32.48 2.75 -2.19
C THR A 200 31.82 2.07 -1.00
N ILE A 201 30.75 2.66 -0.48
CA ILE A 201 29.89 2.03 0.53
C ILE A 201 28.48 1.86 0.01
N TYR A 202 27.78 0.89 0.58
CA TYR A 202 26.40 0.60 0.28
C TYR A 202 25.53 0.80 1.53
N ILE A 203 24.38 1.44 1.37
CA ILE A 203 23.45 1.71 2.48
C ILE A 203 22.09 1.12 2.16
N GLU A 204 21.53 0.38 3.11
CA GLU A 204 20.17 -0.10 3.15
C GLU A 204 19.41 0.59 4.28
N LEU A 205 18.25 1.14 4.00
CA LEU A 205 17.36 1.77 4.98
C LEU A 205 16.23 0.81 5.36
N ALA A 206 16.38 0.09 6.47
CA ALA A 206 15.43 -0.93 6.91
C ALA A 206 14.17 -0.36 7.56
N GLY A 207 13.56 0.70 7.00
CA GLY A 207 12.43 1.46 7.54
C GLY A 207 11.19 0.63 7.90
N ILE A 208 10.99 -0.51 7.23
CA ILE A 208 9.87 -1.42 7.48
C ILE A 208 9.91 -2.06 8.88
N LEU A 209 11.09 -2.16 9.52
CA LEU A 209 11.26 -2.64 10.90
C LEU A 209 10.99 -1.53 11.93
N GLY A 210 9.89 -0.78 11.78
CA GLY A 210 9.61 0.47 12.50
C GLY A 210 9.52 0.39 14.02
N ASN A 211 9.20 -0.76 14.63
CA ASN A 211 9.12 -0.90 16.08
C ASN A 211 10.40 -1.51 16.68
N LYS A 212 10.68 -1.18 17.95
CA LYS A 212 11.88 -1.62 18.66
C LYS A 212 12.00 -3.14 18.74
N GLU A 213 10.89 -3.86 18.99
CA GLU A 213 10.88 -5.32 19.08
C GLU A 213 11.35 -5.97 17.77
N HIS A 214 10.91 -5.46 16.61
CA HIS A 214 11.34 -5.97 15.31
C HIS A 214 12.81 -5.64 15.02
N GLN A 215 13.29 -4.48 15.44
CA GLN A 215 14.68 -4.08 15.29
C GLN A 215 15.60 -4.96 16.15
N GLU A 216 15.23 -5.21 17.40
CA GLU A 216 15.96 -6.13 18.29
C GLU A 216 15.94 -7.58 17.75
N ALA A 217 14.81 -8.05 17.27
CA ALA A 217 14.71 -9.36 16.63
C ALA A 217 15.64 -9.48 15.42
N TYR A 218 15.73 -8.44 14.59
CA TYR A 218 16.67 -8.42 13.46
C TYR A 218 18.14 -8.45 13.92
N ARG A 219 18.52 -7.60 14.92
CA ARG A 219 19.90 -7.57 15.46
C ARG A 219 20.32 -8.91 16.06
N ASN A 220 19.40 -9.57 16.74
CA ASN A 220 19.65 -10.84 17.43
C ASN A 220 19.38 -12.07 16.54
N ASN A 221 19.05 -11.86 15.27
CA ASN A 221 18.69 -12.90 14.31
C ASN A 221 17.53 -13.81 14.79
N ILE A 222 16.56 -13.23 15.50
CA ILE A 222 15.37 -13.92 16.00
C ILE A 222 14.23 -13.77 14.99
N PRO A 223 13.45 -14.85 14.69
CA PRO A 223 12.29 -14.75 13.82
C PRO A 223 11.22 -13.79 14.34
N ILE A 224 10.63 -13.00 13.45
CA ILE A 224 9.55 -12.05 13.77
C ILE A 224 8.19 -12.73 13.58
N LYS A 225 7.31 -12.65 14.57
CA LYS A 225 5.98 -13.30 14.51
C LYS A 225 5.10 -12.83 13.35
N SER A 226 5.22 -11.57 12.95
CA SER A 226 4.50 -11.03 11.80
C SER A 226 5.09 -11.58 10.50
N LYS A 227 4.30 -12.33 9.71
CA LYS A 227 4.73 -12.94 8.46
C LYS A 227 5.39 -11.94 7.50
N SER A 228 4.78 -10.79 7.28
CA SER A 228 5.32 -9.77 6.35
C SER A 228 6.64 -9.16 6.85
N LYS A 229 6.79 -9.00 8.17
CA LYS A 229 8.04 -8.48 8.77
C LYS A 229 9.14 -9.55 8.76
N GLU A 230 8.78 -10.82 8.94
CA GLU A 230 9.71 -11.93 8.83
C GLU A 230 10.22 -12.10 7.38
N GLU A 231 9.33 -12.03 6.39
CA GLU A 231 9.73 -12.05 4.99
C GLU A 231 10.67 -10.88 4.65
N TYR A 232 10.43 -9.71 5.24
CA TYR A 232 11.32 -8.55 5.07
C TYR A 232 12.67 -8.76 5.77
N ARG A 233 12.69 -9.30 6.99
CA ARG A 233 13.90 -9.67 7.71
C ARG A 233 14.77 -10.64 6.89
N GLN A 234 14.15 -11.65 6.29
CA GLN A 234 14.83 -12.62 5.42
C GLN A 234 15.44 -11.95 4.19
N LYS A 235 14.72 -11.00 3.56
CA LYS A 235 15.28 -10.22 2.45
C LYS A 235 16.49 -9.38 2.88
N LEU A 236 16.46 -8.75 4.06
CA LEU A 236 17.61 -8.01 4.58
C LEU A 236 18.82 -8.93 4.84
N ASN A 237 18.60 -10.14 5.36
CA ASN A 237 19.66 -11.12 5.53
C ASN A 237 20.24 -11.56 4.18
N GLN A 238 19.41 -11.81 3.18
CA GLN A 238 19.88 -12.13 1.82
C GLN A 238 20.70 -10.97 1.23
N LYS A 239 20.30 -9.72 1.44
CA LYS A 239 21.08 -8.54 1.02
C LYS A 239 22.44 -8.49 1.73
N ARG A 240 22.48 -8.79 3.04
CA ARG A 240 23.71 -8.89 3.82
C ARG A 240 24.66 -9.94 3.25
N GLU A 241 24.16 -11.15 2.98
CA GLU A 241 24.95 -12.23 2.39
C GLU A 241 25.57 -11.85 1.05
N ILE A 242 24.84 -11.10 0.21
CA ILE A 242 25.36 -10.60 -1.07
C ILE A 242 26.53 -9.63 -0.83
N PHE A 243 26.40 -8.69 0.09
CA PHE A 243 27.48 -7.76 0.41
C PHE A 243 28.72 -8.47 0.94
N GLU A 244 28.54 -9.39 1.91
CA GLU A 244 29.61 -10.15 2.54
C GLU A 244 30.34 -11.05 1.53
N ARG A 245 29.61 -11.80 0.70
CA ARG A 245 30.19 -12.67 -0.33
C ARG A 245 31.03 -11.91 -1.36
N ASN A 246 30.66 -10.68 -1.65
CA ASN A 246 31.36 -9.84 -2.61
C ASN A 246 32.37 -8.88 -1.96
N ASN A 247 32.65 -9.02 -0.67
CA ASN A 247 33.56 -8.15 0.12
C ASN A 247 33.24 -6.66 -0.04
N LEU A 248 31.94 -6.31 -0.10
CA LEU A 248 31.50 -4.93 -0.22
C LEU A 248 31.32 -4.30 1.16
N GLU A 249 31.73 -3.05 1.30
CA GLU A 249 31.51 -2.29 2.54
C GLU A 249 30.08 -1.77 2.57
N TYR A 250 29.32 -2.11 3.63
CA TYR A 250 27.87 -1.83 3.67
C TYR A 250 27.39 -1.49 5.09
N TYR A 251 26.25 -0.85 5.15
CA TYR A 251 25.50 -0.58 6.37
C TYR A 251 24.00 -0.87 6.12
N ILE A 252 23.36 -1.62 7.01
CA ILE A 252 21.91 -1.79 7.08
C ILE A 252 21.44 -0.97 8.27
N LEU A 253 20.83 0.18 8.01
CA LEU A 253 20.39 1.11 9.05
C LEU A 253 18.96 0.80 9.46
N LEU A 254 18.76 0.57 10.75
CA LEU A 254 17.44 0.41 11.36
C LEU A 254 16.84 1.79 11.69
N PRO A 255 15.51 1.89 11.88
CA PRO A 255 14.86 3.17 12.14
C PRO A 255 15.44 4.00 13.29
N ASP A 256 15.92 3.38 14.35
CA ASP A 256 16.57 4.06 15.46
C ASP A 256 18.00 4.54 15.14
N GLU A 257 18.59 4.05 14.06
CA GLU A 257 19.91 4.43 13.53
C GLU A 257 19.81 5.44 12.39
N MET A 258 18.60 5.71 11.86
CA MET A 258 18.37 6.65 10.76
C MET A 258 18.26 8.08 11.28
N ASN A 259 19.38 8.64 11.70
CA ASN A 259 19.50 10.02 12.19
C ASN A 259 20.84 10.61 11.78
N GLU A 260 20.90 11.95 11.78
CA GLU A 260 22.04 12.72 11.29
C GLU A 260 23.33 12.41 12.06
N ASP A 261 23.27 12.21 13.39
CA ASP A 261 24.45 11.93 14.21
C ASP A 261 25.11 10.59 13.82
N ASN A 262 24.27 9.57 13.56
CA ASN A 262 24.77 8.28 13.11
C ASN A 262 25.31 8.36 11.67
N TYR A 263 24.67 9.12 10.79
CA TYR A 263 25.17 9.36 9.44
C TYR A 263 26.54 10.02 9.49
N LYS A 264 26.70 11.09 10.29
CA LYS A 264 28.00 11.76 10.50
C LYS A 264 29.06 10.81 11.05
N ARG A 265 28.70 9.93 12.00
CA ARG A 265 29.63 8.93 12.56
C ARG A 265 30.12 7.95 11.50
N ILE A 266 29.24 7.45 10.65
CA ILE A 266 29.59 6.54 9.55
C ILE A 266 30.51 7.28 8.56
N PHE A 267 30.11 8.46 8.12
CA PHE A 267 30.81 9.21 7.07
C PHE A 267 32.18 9.74 7.53
N LYS A 268 32.33 10.07 8.83
CA LYS A 268 33.60 10.54 9.39
C LYS A 268 34.75 9.57 9.13
N LYS A 269 34.47 8.28 9.05
CA LYS A 269 35.48 7.25 8.75
C LYS A 269 36.04 7.40 7.34
N TYR A 270 35.24 7.81 6.38
CA TYR A 270 35.60 7.91 4.96
C TYR A 270 36.09 9.32 4.58
N LEU A 271 35.52 10.36 5.15
CA LEU A 271 35.92 11.76 4.87
C LEU A 271 37.34 12.08 5.34
N LYS A 272 37.84 11.40 6.38
CA LYS A 272 39.23 11.57 6.87
C LYS A 272 40.28 10.96 5.95
N GLU A 273 39.91 10.07 5.04
CA GLU A 273 40.82 9.40 4.12
C GLU A 273 40.94 10.15 2.78
N VAL A 274 40.12 11.19 2.56
CA VAL A 274 40.06 11.99 1.33
C VAL A 274 40.77 13.36 1.49
N ALA A 275 41.14 13.74 2.73
CA ALA A 275 41.91 14.95 3.07
C ALA A 275 43.41 14.63 3.21
#